data_d5784dcb658abe8e7ee63e52f9de3b69
#
_entry.id   d5784dcb658abe8e7ee63e52f9de3b69
#
_cell.length_a   1.000
_cell.length_b   1.000
_cell.length_c   1.000
_cell.angle_alpha   90.00
_cell.angle_beta   90.00
_cell.angle_gamma   90.00
#
_symmetry.space_group_name_H-M   'P 1'
#
loop_
_entity.id
_entity.type
_entity.pdbx_description
1 polymer ?
#
loop_
_entity_poly.entity_id
_entity_poly.type
_entity_poly.pdbx_seq_one_letter_code
_entity_poly.pdbx_strand_id
1 'polypeptide(L)'
;MDIRLPILHLAAWTEAEAPALPAPWGWAEQACGAPDVSVLAPLLRRRLGALARGMLHGALRCHPAGGDLRMVFASRHGDVARTLEILSDLAAGEPVSPTAFGLSVHNAPAGLLSIAQGNRAGLSALAAGEATLGWGLAEAYAAWCADPERPLLFVYGDVPLPSLLSAFEEEGAGACSLALLLGSGAPAELRLSWEACGETEARPMAAAFLESLRAAGGAGAWKGGGQAWSWHVA
;
A
#
# COMPACT_ATOMS: atom_id res chain seq x y z
N MET A 1 -5.36 15.76 14.83
CA MET A 1 -4.02 16.01 14.26
C MET A 1 -4.21 16.19 12.75
N ASP A 2 -3.42 17.06 12.12
CA ASP A 2 -3.57 17.39 10.69
C ASP A 2 -2.19 17.34 10.02
N ILE A 3 -2.10 16.66 8.88
CA ILE A 3 -0.86 16.54 8.09
C ILE A 3 -1.13 16.82 6.61
N ARG A 4 -0.08 17.22 5.88
CA ARG A 4 -0.14 17.57 4.47
C ARG A 4 0.97 16.88 3.70
N LEU A 5 0.61 15.99 2.81
CA LEU A 5 1.53 15.23 1.98
C LEU A 5 1.55 15.80 0.57
N PRO A 6 2.70 16.31 0.10
CA PRO A 6 2.84 16.78 -1.28
C PRO A 6 2.97 15.59 -2.23
N ILE A 7 2.05 15.42 -3.16
CA ILE A 7 1.96 14.26 -4.08
C ILE A 7 2.50 14.65 -5.45
N LEU A 8 3.65 14.09 -5.82
CA LEU A 8 4.21 14.19 -7.17
C LEU A 8 3.51 13.24 -8.14
N HIS A 9 3.20 12.03 -7.69
CA HIS A 9 2.51 11.02 -8.48
C HIS A 9 1.70 10.08 -7.58
N LEU A 10 0.57 9.60 -8.08
CA LEU A 10 -0.29 8.60 -7.45
C LEU A 10 -0.58 7.47 -8.44
N ALA A 11 -0.42 6.24 -8.00
CA ALA A 11 -0.88 5.08 -8.74
C ALA A 11 -1.79 4.23 -7.85
N ALA A 12 -3.01 4.01 -8.30
CA ALA A 12 -3.98 3.13 -7.66
C ALA A 12 -4.21 1.89 -8.50
N TRP A 13 -4.34 0.75 -7.85
CA TRP A 13 -4.67 -0.51 -8.51
C TRP A 13 -5.74 -1.26 -7.72
N THR A 14 -6.66 -1.91 -8.44
CA THR A 14 -7.65 -2.83 -7.89
C THR A 14 -7.77 -4.05 -8.82
N GLU A 15 -7.92 -5.25 -8.26
CA GLU A 15 -8.14 -6.45 -9.07
C GLU A 15 -9.48 -6.38 -9.82
N ALA A 16 -10.53 -5.97 -9.13
CA ALA A 16 -11.83 -5.73 -9.75
C ALA A 16 -11.82 -4.49 -10.64
N GLU A 17 -12.63 -4.50 -11.69
CA GLU A 17 -12.86 -3.31 -12.52
C GLU A 17 -13.42 -2.16 -11.66
N ALA A 18 -12.90 -0.98 -11.91
CA ALA A 18 -13.30 0.23 -11.20
C ALA A 18 -13.29 1.43 -12.16
N PRO A 19 -14.17 2.43 -11.94
CA PRO A 19 -14.18 3.65 -12.72
C PRO A 19 -12.82 4.33 -12.73
N ALA A 20 -12.45 4.93 -13.86
CA ALA A 20 -11.22 5.72 -13.96
C ALA A 20 -11.22 6.91 -13.02
N LEU A 21 -10.03 7.37 -12.63
CA LEU A 21 -9.88 8.62 -11.88
C LEU A 21 -10.33 9.81 -12.75
N PRO A 22 -10.82 10.90 -12.13
CA PRO A 22 -11.27 12.09 -12.86
C PRO A 22 -10.17 12.69 -13.75
N ALA A 23 -10.56 13.17 -14.93
CA ALA A 23 -9.66 13.70 -15.95
C ALA A 23 -8.68 14.82 -15.53
N PRO A 24 -8.96 15.72 -14.55
CA PRO A 24 -8.01 16.77 -14.18
C PRO A 24 -6.75 16.28 -13.44
N TRP A 25 -6.71 15.02 -13.03
CA TRP A 25 -5.59 14.47 -12.26
C TRP A 25 -4.51 13.83 -13.14
N GLY A 26 -3.87 14.64 -13.99
CA GLY A 26 -2.78 14.16 -14.87
C GLY A 26 -1.53 13.63 -14.14
N TRP A 27 -1.48 13.79 -12.82
CA TRP A 27 -0.46 13.25 -11.92
C TRP A 27 -0.89 11.92 -11.25
N ALA A 28 -2.11 11.46 -11.52
CA ALA A 28 -2.65 10.24 -10.93
C ALA A 28 -3.10 9.26 -12.02
N GLU A 29 -2.86 7.97 -11.78
CA GLU A 29 -3.31 6.90 -12.66
C GLU A 29 -3.99 5.78 -11.88
N GLN A 30 -4.91 5.09 -12.53
CA GLN A 30 -5.55 3.89 -12.00
C GLN A 30 -5.46 2.75 -12.99
N ALA A 31 -5.18 1.56 -12.47
CA ALA A 31 -5.21 0.32 -13.21
C ALA A 31 -6.14 -0.70 -12.52
N CYS A 32 -6.67 -1.65 -13.28
CA CYS A 32 -7.44 -2.78 -12.78
C CYS A 32 -7.02 -4.08 -13.47
N GLY A 33 -7.50 -5.21 -12.95
CA GLY A 33 -7.17 -6.54 -13.45
C GLY A 33 -5.81 -7.04 -13.00
N ALA A 34 -5.14 -7.85 -13.82
CA ALA A 34 -3.86 -8.46 -13.44
C ALA A 34 -2.76 -7.41 -13.22
N PRO A 35 -2.05 -7.42 -12.06
CA PRO A 35 -1.01 -6.44 -11.79
C PRO A 35 0.21 -6.67 -12.71
N ASP A 36 0.60 -5.64 -13.46
CA ASP A 36 1.74 -5.71 -14.36
C ASP A 36 3.05 -5.44 -13.61
N VAL A 37 3.88 -6.46 -13.55
CA VAL A 37 5.25 -6.44 -13.01
C VAL A 37 6.25 -6.98 -14.04
N SER A 38 5.92 -6.89 -15.33
CA SER A 38 6.71 -7.48 -16.44
C SER A 38 8.11 -6.88 -16.56
N VAL A 39 8.29 -5.64 -16.13
CA VAL A 39 9.60 -4.95 -16.10
C VAL A 39 10.59 -5.63 -15.14
N LEU A 40 10.12 -6.38 -14.16
CA LEU A 40 10.99 -7.10 -13.23
C LEU A 40 11.57 -8.37 -13.86
N ALA A 41 12.81 -8.71 -13.47
CA ALA A 41 13.48 -9.92 -13.93
C ALA A 41 12.62 -11.19 -13.68
N PRO A 42 12.59 -12.18 -14.59
CA PRO A 42 11.74 -13.38 -14.46
C PRO A 42 11.94 -14.16 -13.16
N LEU A 43 13.16 -14.26 -12.67
CA LEU A 43 13.46 -14.93 -11.40
C LEU A 43 12.87 -14.22 -10.19
N LEU A 44 12.80 -12.88 -10.23
CA LEU A 44 12.19 -12.10 -9.18
C LEU A 44 10.67 -12.23 -9.22
N ARG A 45 10.07 -12.14 -10.42
CA ARG A 45 8.61 -12.28 -10.62
C ARG A 45 8.05 -13.60 -10.07
N ARG A 46 8.82 -14.69 -10.13
CA ARG A 46 8.42 -16.00 -9.59
C ARG A 46 8.34 -16.04 -8.06
N ARG A 47 9.00 -15.10 -7.37
CA ARG A 47 8.98 -14.98 -5.91
C ARG A 47 7.82 -14.14 -5.37
N LEU A 48 7.15 -13.38 -6.25
CA LEU A 48 6.08 -12.46 -5.85
C LEU A 48 4.78 -13.23 -5.60
N GLY A 49 4.26 -13.16 -4.38
CA GLY A 49 2.87 -13.50 -4.05
C GLY A 49 1.90 -12.44 -4.57
N ALA A 50 0.59 -12.67 -4.38
CA ALA A 50 -0.45 -11.76 -4.85
C ALA A 50 -0.29 -10.35 -4.27
N LEU A 51 -0.09 -10.22 -2.95
CA LEU A 51 0.16 -8.94 -2.28
C LEU A 51 1.34 -8.19 -2.91
N ALA A 52 2.51 -8.85 -3.00
CA ALA A 52 3.71 -8.22 -3.54
C ALA A 52 3.52 -7.78 -5.00
N ARG A 53 2.79 -8.53 -5.82
CA ARG A 53 2.49 -8.14 -7.21
C ARG A 53 1.66 -6.86 -7.27
N GLY A 54 0.60 -6.75 -6.48
CA GLY A 54 -0.23 -5.54 -6.40
C GLY A 54 0.57 -4.34 -5.92
N MET A 55 1.31 -4.48 -4.82
CA MET A 55 2.13 -3.38 -4.28
C MET A 55 3.22 -2.92 -5.25
N LEU A 56 3.94 -3.86 -5.88
CA LEU A 56 5.01 -3.52 -6.82
C LEU A 56 4.47 -2.95 -8.12
N HIS A 57 3.28 -3.37 -8.57
CA HIS A 57 2.62 -2.74 -9.72
C HIS A 57 2.46 -1.22 -9.53
N GLY A 58 1.89 -0.80 -8.39
CA GLY A 58 1.73 0.62 -8.06
C GLY A 58 3.08 1.33 -7.86
N ALA A 59 3.99 0.70 -7.10
CA ALA A 59 5.30 1.25 -6.82
C ALA A 59 6.11 1.55 -8.09
N LEU A 60 6.13 0.60 -9.06
CA LEU A 60 6.85 0.74 -10.33
C LEU A 60 6.31 1.87 -11.21
N ARG A 61 5.01 2.18 -11.09
CA ARG A 61 4.40 3.32 -11.79
C ARG A 61 4.77 4.66 -11.17
N CYS A 62 4.89 4.72 -9.85
CA CYS A 62 5.27 5.94 -9.13
C CYS A 62 6.78 6.19 -9.12
N HIS A 63 7.62 5.15 -9.29
CA HIS A 63 9.07 5.27 -9.12
C HIS A 63 9.75 5.57 -10.45
N PRO A 64 10.37 6.75 -10.59
CA PRO A 64 11.23 7.04 -11.72
C PRO A 64 12.41 6.05 -11.75
N ALA A 65 12.72 5.52 -12.91
CA ALA A 65 13.77 4.53 -13.08
C ALA A 65 15.14 5.06 -12.59
N GLY A 66 15.64 4.48 -11.53
CA GLY A 66 16.99 4.69 -11.01
C GLY A 66 17.11 5.64 -9.80
N GLY A 67 18.11 5.36 -8.95
CA GLY A 67 18.45 6.14 -7.77
C GLY A 67 17.92 5.57 -6.45
N ASP A 68 18.53 6.06 -5.37
CA ASP A 68 18.12 5.69 -4.01
C ASP A 68 16.87 6.46 -3.59
N LEU A 69 15.77 5.75 -3.36
CA LEU A 69 14.48 6.28 -2.95
C LEU A 69 14.08 5.70 -1.60
N ARG A 70 13.83 6.56 -0.61
CA ARG A 70 13.29 6.15 0.69
C ARG A 70 11.88 5.60 0.50
N MET A 71 11.53 4.55 1.25
CA MET A 71 10.26 3.86 1.07
C MET A 71 9.56 3.58 2.40
N VAL A 72 8.24 3.73 2.40
CA VAL A 72 7.33 3.27 3.46
C VAL A 72 6.32 2.33 2.85
N PHE A 73 6.28 1.08 3.31
CA PHE A 73 5.33 0.08 2.88
C PHE A 73 4.35 -0.24 4.01
N ALA A 74 3.07 -0.32 3.70
CA ALA A 74 2.03 -0.61 4.67
C ALA A 74 1.08 -1.70 4.14
N SER A 75 0.76 -2.67 4.98
CA SER A 75 -0.23 -3.71 4.72
C SER A 75 -0.83 -4.16 6.04
N ARG A 76 -2.16 -4.32 6.11
CA ARG A 76 -2.82 -4.76 7.35
C ARG A 76 -2.40 -6.17 7.73
N HIS A 77 -2.44 -7.09 6.77
CA HIS A 77 -2.25 -8.51 7.01
C HIS A 77 -0.91 -9.05 6.48
N GLY A 78 -0.24 -8.32 5.57
CA GLY A 78 0.94 -8.83 4.89
C GLY A 78 0.63 -10.04 4.00
N ASP A 79 1.63 -10.87 3.70
CA ASP A 79 1.46 -12.11 2.94
C ASP A 79 1.00 -13.26 3.87
N VAL A 80 -0.22 -13.12 4.41
CA VAL A 80 -0.80 -14.09 5.35
C VAL A 80 -1.04 -15.46 4.69
N ALA A 81 -1.30 -15.50 3.38
CA ALA A 81 -1.43 -16.75 2.65
C ALA A 81 -0.15 -17.59 2.75
N ARG A 82 1.00 -16.96 2.51
CA ARG A 82 2.32 -17.60 2.66
C ARG A 82 2.60 -18.00 4.11
N THR A 83 2.20 -17.17 5.07
CA THR A 83 2.34 -17.50 6.49
C THR A 83 1.54 -18.75 6.86
N LEU A 84 0.31 -18.89 6.34
CA LEU A 84 -0.51 -20.10 6.54
C LEU A 84 0.10 -21.34 5.89
N GLU A 85 0.70 -21.22 4.70
CA GLU A 85 1.43 -22.32 4.06
C GLU A 85 2.56 -22.82 4.97
N ILE A 86 3.38 -21.90 5.49
CA ILE A 86 4.49 -22.22 6.42
C ILE A 86 3.95 -22.89 7.69
N LEU A 87 2.88 -22.39 8.27
CA LEU A 87 2.27 -22.98 9.47
C LEU A 87 1.70 -24.36 9.20
N SER A 88 1.13 -24.59 8.01
CA SER A 88 0.63 -25.91 7.58
C SER A 88 1.77 -26.92 7.41
N ASP A 89 2.89 -26.53 6.80
CA ASP A 89 4.09 -27.37 6.69
C ASP A 89 4.61 -27.76 8.08
N LEU A 90 4.71 -26.79 9.00
CA LEU A 90 5.12 -27.04 10.38
C LEU A 90 4.17 -28.01 11.11
N ALA A 91 2.86 -27.85 10.94
CA ALA A 91 1.85 -28.72 11.56
C ALA A 91 1.92 -30.15 10.99
N ALA A 92 2.32 -30.32 9.73
CA ALA A 92 2.53 -31.61 9.08
C ALA A 92 3.91 -32.23 9.41
N GLY A 93 4.78 -31.53 10.13
CA GLY A 93 6.17 -31.98 10.41
C GLY A 93 7.11 -31.84 9.21
N GLU A 94 6.70 -31.09 8.19
CA GLU A 94 7.50 -30.84 7.00
C GLU A 94 8.52 -29.70 7.21
N PRO A 95 9.68 -29.73 6.52
CA PRO A 95 10.69 -28.69 6.67
C PRO A 95 10.24 -27.37 6.04
N VAL A 96 10.35 -26.28 6.78
CA VAL A 96 10.02 -24.94 6.29
C VAL A 96 11.07 -24.46 5.28
N SER A 97 10.61 -23.98 4.13
CA SER A 97 11.49 -23.35 3.13
C SER A 97 12.06 -22.03 3.65
N PRO A 98 13.41 -21.85 3.73
CA PRO A 98 14.02 -20.57 4.11
C PRO A 98 13.60 -19.41 3.17
N THR A 99 13.40 -19.71 1.89
CA THR A 99 12.91 -18.71 0.92
C THR A 99 11.48 -18.31 1.21
N ALA A 100 10.57 -19.25 1.49
CA ALA A 100 9.18 -18.93 1.85
C ALA A 100 9.14 -18.09 3.12
N PHE A 101 9.91 -18.46 4.15
CA PHE A 101 10.02 -17.71 5.39
C PHE A 101 10.51 -16.27 5.15
N GLY A 102 11.61 -16.09 4.40
CA GLY A 102 12.14 -14.75 4.09
C GLY A 102 11.20 -13.88 3.26
N LEU A 103 10.22 -14.48 2.58
CA LEU A 103 9.21 -13.75 1.79
C LEU A 103 7.87 -13.55 2.53
N SER A 104 7.69 -14.11 3.74
CA SER A 104 6.46 -13.94 4.54
C SER A 104 6.44 -12.65 5.38
N VAL A 105 7.58 -11.99 5.54
CA VAL A 105 7.69 -10.79 6.38
C VAL A 105 7.11 -9.55 5.69
N HIS A 106 6.57 -8.60 6.48
CA HIS A 106 5.91 -7.39 5.96
C HIS A 106 6.79 -6.53 5.03
N ASN A 107 8.09 -6.50 5.25
CA ASN A 107 9.02 -5.74 4.43
C ASN A 107 9.51 -6.48 3.17
N ALA A 108 9.05 -7.71 2.91
CA ALA A 108 9.48 -8.49 1.75
C ALA A 108 9.19 -7.79 0.41
N PRO A 109 8.00 -7.20 0.15
CA PRO A 109 7.75 -6.46 -1.09
C PRO A 109 8.72 -5.29 -1.29
N ALA A 110 8.98 -4.49 -0.25
CA ALA A 110 9.94 -3.38 -0.30
C ALA A 110 11.38 -3.87 -0.56
N GLY A 111 11.80 -4.95 0.11
CA GLY A 111 13.10 -5.58 -0.10
C GLY A 111 13.29 -6.11 -1.53
N LEU A 112 12.25 -6.73 -2.09
CA LEU A 112 12.28 -7.21 -3.49
C LEU A 112 12.38 -6.05 -4.48
N LEU A 113 11.68 -4.93 -4.23
CA LEU A 113 11.79 -3.71 -5.04
C LEU A 113 13.21 -3.12 -4.95
N SER A 114 13.75 -3.02 -3.72
CA SER A 114 15.13 -2.55 -3.50
C SER A 114 16.15 -3.36 -4.29
N ILE A 115 16.05 -4.69 -4.26
CA ILE A 115 16.92 -5.58 -5.02
C ILE A 115 16.75 -5.36 -6.53
N ALA A 116 15.51 -5.24 -7.02
CA ALA A 116 15.22 -5.05 -8.44
C ALA A 116 15.81 -3.75 -8.99
N GLN A 117 15.82 -2.69 -8.19
CA GLN A 117 16.22 -1.34 -8.59
C GLN A 117 17.63 -0.95 -8.11
N GLY A 118 18.32 -1.82 -7.36
CA GLY A 118 19.61 -1.49 -6.74
C GLY A 118 19.50 -0.38 -5.69
N ASN A 119 18.29 -0.14 -5.15
CA ASN A 119 18.02 0.88 -4.16
C ASN A 119 18.60 0.51 -2.80
N ARG A 120 19.37 1.41 -2.19
CA ARG A 120 20.03 1.23 -0.87
C ARG A 120 19.54 2.23 0.18
N ALA A 121 18.56 3.07 -0.16
CA ALA A 121 17.96 3.99 0.80
C ALA A 121 17.18 3.25 1.88
N GLY A 122 16.94 3.93 3.00
CA GLY A 122 16.15 3.39 4.10
C GLY A 122 14.72 3.04 3.69
N LEU A 123 14.21 1.96 4.26
CA LEU A 123 12.82 1.56 4.11
C LEU A 123 12.23 1.21 5.47
N SER A 124 10.92 1.48 5.63
CA SER A 124 10.11 0.96 6.74
C SER A 124 8.93 0.17 6.21
N ALA A 125 8.44 -0.76 7.04
CA ALA A 125 7.22 -1.50 6.76
C ALA A 125 6.38 -1.57 8.04
N LEU A 126 5.08 -1.34 7.93
CA LEU A 126 4.20 -1.29 9.09
C LEU A 126 2.83 -1.93 8.84
N ALA A 127 2.21 -2.33 9.95
CA ALA A 127 0.81 -2.68 10.07
C ALA A 127 0.25 -1.99 11.33
N ALA A 128 -0.98 -1.51 11.25
CA ALA A 128 -1.65 -0.80 12.35
C ALA A 128 -3.16 -1.15 12.39
N GLY A 129 -3.48 -2.43 12.22
CA GLY A 129 -4.86 -2.93 12.21
C GLY A 129 -5.72 -2.30 11.10
N GLU A 130 -6.96 -1.98 11.42
CA GLU A 130 -7.94 -1.41 10.47
C GLU A 130 -7.50 -0.08 9.87
N ALA A 131 -6.79 0.75 10.65
CA ALA A 131 -6.30 2.06 10.24
C ALA A 131 -4.90 2.04 9.60
N THR A 132 -4.44 0.88 9.10
CA THR A 132 -3.09 0.74 8.53
C THR A 132 -2.80 1.74 7.41
N LEU A 133 -3.75 2.04 6.52
CA LEU A 133 -3.55 3.06 5.48
C LEU A 133 -3.29 4.44 6.09
N GLY A 134 -4.10 4.87 7.05
CA GLY A 134 -3.97 6.17 7.72
C GLY A 134 -2.65 6.32 8.46
N TRP A 135 -2.29 5.33 9.27
CA TRP A 135 -1.02 5.32 9.99
C TRP A 135 0.19 5.18 9.06
N GLY A 136 0.04 4.46 7.94
CA GLY A 136 1.07 4.40 6.89
C GLY A 136 1.33 5.75 6.25
N LEU A 137 0.28 6.52 5.97
CA LEU A 137 0.40 7.90 5.47
C LEU A 137 1.03 8.83 6.51
N ALA A 138 0.69 8.68 7.80
CA ALA A 138 1.31 9.45 8.88
C ALA A 138 2.81 9.14 9.02
N GLU A 139 3.22 7.87 8.92
CA GLU A 139 4.63 7.46 8.90
C GLU A 139 5.36 8.03 7.67
N ALA A 140 4.74 7.96 6.49
CA ALA A 140 5.29 8.53 5.26
C ALA A 140 5.50 10.05 5.39
N TYR A 141 4.55 10.77 6.02
CA TYR A 141 4.68 12.18 6.31
C TYR A 141 5.86 12.46 7.25
N ALA A 142 5.98 11.74 8.36
CA ALA A 142 7.07 11.90 9.32
C ALA A 142 8.43 11.62 8.67
N ALA A 143 8.53 10.53 7.89
CA ALA A 143 9.74 10.18 7.16
C ALA A 143 10.10 11.21 6.07
N TRP A 144 9.09 11.81 5.39
CA TRP A 144 9.33 12.86 4.41
C TRP A 144 9.78 14.16 5.09
N CYS A 145 9.14 14.58 6.19
CA CYS A 145 9.52 15.77 6.96
C CYS A 145 10.96 15.72 7.50
N ALA A 146 11.50 14.52 7.76
CA ALA A 146 12.86 14.36 8.22
C ALA A 146 13.92 14.74 7.15
N ASP A 147 13.57 14.70 5.86
CA ASP A 147 14.44 15.10 4.74
C ASP A 147 13.54 15.45 3.53
N PRO A 148 12.93 16.65 3.50
CA PRO A 148 11.96 17.04 2.47
C PRO A 148 12.59 17.32 1.09
N GLU A 149 13.90 17.46 1.01
CA GLU A 149 14.63 17.65 -0.26
C GLU A 149 14.69 16.35 -1.09
N ARG A 150 14.52 15.20 -0.44
CA ARG A 150 14.55 13.90 -1.12
C ARG A 150 13.17 13.30 -1.20
N PRO A 151 12.76 12.81 -2.38
CA PRO A 151 11.44 12.16 -2.53
C PRO A 151 11.34 10.90 -1.67
N LEU A 152 10.09 10.51 -1.39
CA LEU A 152 9.74 9.32 -0.63
C LEU A 152 8.61 8.58 -1.34
N LEU A 153 8.74 7.28 -1.47
CA LEU A 153 7.68 6.41 -1.98
C LEU A 153 6.90 5.78 -0.83
N PHE A 154 5.63 6.05 -0.75
CA PHE A 154 4.68 5.32 0.08
C PHE A 154 3.96 4.28 -0.75
N VAL A 155 3.80 3.06 -0.22
CA VAL A 155 3.04 2.00 -0.86
C VAL A 155 2.16 1.29 0.17
N TYR A 156 0.86 1.29 -0.07
CA TYR A 156 -0.10 0.47 0.66
C TYR A 156 -0.59 -0.65 -0.25
N GLY A 157 -0.88 -1.82 0.33
CA GLY A 157 -1.58 -2.88 -0.38
C GLY A 157 -2.11 -3.95 0.55
N ASP A 158 -3.25 -4.51 0.18
CA ASP A 158 -3.83 -5.68 0.80
C ASP A 158 -4.48 -6.59 -0.24
N VAL A 159 -4.66 -7.84 0.12
CA VAL A 159 -5.34 -8.86 -0.66
C VAL A 159 -6.36 -9.58 0.23
N PRO A 160 -7.41 -10.20 -0.34
CA PRO A 160 -8.38 -10.99 0.41
C PRO A 160 -7.70 -12.03 1.30
N LEU A 161 -8.28 -12.27 2.46
CA LEU A 161 -7.79 -13.28 3.37
C LEU A 161 -8.03 -14.69 2.82
N PRO A 162 -7.14 -15.65 3.09
CA PRO A 162 -7.41 -17.06 2.81
C PRO A 162 -8.68 -17.54 3.50
N SER A 163 -9.37 -18.51 2.90
CA SER A 163 -10.68 -18.99 3.37
C SER A 163 -10.70 -19.38 4.86
N LEU A 164 -9.61 -19.92 5.38
CA LEU A 164 -9.45 -20.25 6.81
C LEU A 164 -9.61 -19.03 7.73
N LEU A 165 -9.31 -17.82 7.24
CA LEU A 165 -9.38 -16.57 7.98
C LEU A 165 -10.51 -15.65 7.52
N SER A 166 -11.43 -16.13 6.68
CA SER A 166 -12.53 -15.33 6.13
C SER A 166 -13.44 -14.68 7.18
N ALA A 167 -13.51 -15.23 8.39
CA ALA A 167 -14.24 -14.62 9.51
C ALA A 167 -13.66 -13.28 10.00
N PHE A 168 -12.43 -12.95 9.61
CA PHE A 168 -11.74 -11.71 9.93
C PHE A 168 -11.67 -10.72 8.75
N GLU A 169 -12.30 -11.08 7.63
CA GLU A 169 -12.34 -10.23 6.44
C GLU A 169 -13.39 -9.14 6.59
N GLU A 170 -13.05 -7.91 6.22
CA GLU A 170 -13.98 -6.79 6.22
C GLU A 170 -14.91 -6.86 5.00
N GLU A 171 -16.11 -6.34 5.15
CA GLU A 171 -17.09 -6.29 4.07
C GLU A 171 -16.58 -5.44 2.89
N GLY A 172 -16.58 -6.01 1.70
CA GLY A 172 -16.05 -5.34 0.50
C GLY A 172 -14.53 -5.29 0.42
N ALA A 173 -13.81 -6.06 1.25
CA ALA A 173 -12.38 -6.23 1.10
C ALA A 173 -12.06 -6.86 -0.27
N GLY A 174 -11.09 -6.28 -0.98
CA GLY A 174 -10.63 -6.75 -2.28
C GLY A 174 -9.14 -6.48 -2.45
N ALA A 175 -8.53 -7.16 -3.42
CA ALA A 175 -7.12 -6.89 -3.72
C ALA A 175 -6.95 -5.47 -4.26
N CYS A 176 -6.13 -4.68 -3.58
CA CYS A 176 -5.86 -3.30 -3.97
C CYS A 176 -4.44 -2.88 -3.61
N SER A 177 -3.95 -1.83 -4.27
CA SER A 177 -2.77 -1.09 -3.85
C SER A 177 -2.90 0.39 -4.17
N LEU A 178 -2.19 1.18 -3.38
CA LEU A 178 -2.03 2.62 -3.54
C LEU A 178 -0.55 2.95 -3.39
N ALA A 179 0.02 3.62 -4.37
CA ALA A 179 1.38 4.14 -4.29
C ALA A 179 1.35 5.66 -4.44
N LEU A 180 2.11 6.38 -3.61
CA LEU A 180 2.28 7.82 -3.65
C LEU A 180 3.77 8.14 -3.69
N LEU A 181 4.20 8.91 -4.68
CA LEU A 181 5.50 9.55 -4.67
C LEU A 181 5.36 10.94 -4.06
N LEU A 182 6.00 11.16 -2.92
CA LEU A 182 5.99 12.43 -2.20
C LEU A 182 7.24 13.23 -2.52
N GLY A 183 7.11 14.54 -2.65
CA GLY A 183 8.26 15.42 -2.89
C GLY A 183 7.91 16.88 -3.08
N SER A 184 8.92 17.73 -3.00
CA SER A 184 8.78 19.18 -3.17
C SER A 184 8.33 19.54 -4.59
N GLY A 185 7.56 20.61 -4.74
CA GLY A 185 7.04 21.06 -6.04
C GLY A 185 5.92 20.21 -6.59
N ALA A 186 5.25 19.43 -5.73
CA ALA A 186 4.17 18.54 -6.11
C ALA A 186 2.96 19.28 -6.70
N PRO A 187 2.30 18.71 -7.73
CA PRO A 187 1.11 19.28 -8.34
C PRO A 187 -0.15 19.14 -7.48
N ALA A 188 -0.10 18.30 -6.44
CA ALA A 188 -1.24 18.00 -5.58
C ALA A 188 -0.82 17.85 -4.11
N GLU A 189 -1.78 18.00 -3.21
CA GLU A 189 -1.62 17.84 -1.77
C GLU A 189 -2.71 16.92 -1.21
N LEU A 190 -2.32 15.89 -0.46
CA LEU A 190 -3.25 15.13 0.39
C LEU A 190 -3.23 15.73 1.79
N ARG A 191 -4.35 16.28 2.21
CA ARG A 191 -4.61 16.64 3.61
C ARG A 191 -5.25 15.47 4.31
N LEU A 192 -4.69 15.07 5.43
CA LEU A 192 -5.20 13.97 6.25
C LEU A 192 -5.30 14.45 7.69
N SER A 193 -6.46 14.24 8.30
CA SER A 193 -6.67 14.55 9.72
C SER A 193 -7.34 13.39 10.43
N TRP A 194 -7.12 13.31 11.75
CA TRP A 194 -7.75 12.29 12.59
C TRP A 194 -7.94 12.77 14.03
N GLU A 195 -8.98 12.23 14.67
CA GLU A 195 -9.32 12.43 16.06
C GLU A 195 -9.80 11.14 16.72
N ALA A 196 -9.79 11.08 18.04
CA ALA A 196 -10.27 9.90 18.75
C ALA A 196 -11.77 9.67 18.49
N CYS A 197 -12.15 8.41 18.19
CA CYS A 197 -13.51 8.00 17.90
C CYS A 197 -13.74 6.55 18.34
N GLY A 198 -14.86 6.27 18.98
CA GLY A 198 -15.24 4.91 19.39
C GLY A 198 -16.08 4.15 18.37
N GLU A 199 -16.39 4.76 17.22
CA GLU A 199 -17.18 4.14 16.15
C GLU A 199 -16.27 3.41 15.16
N THR A 200 -16.78 2.35 14.53
CA THR A 200 -16.07 1.59 13.48
C THR A 200 -17.02 1.32 12.32
N GLU A 201 -16.55 1.58 11.10
CA GLU A 201 -17.23 1.21 9.85
C GLU A 201 -16.87 -0.22 9.46
N ALA A 202 -17.79 -0.92 8.80
CA ALA A 202 -17.60 -2.31 8.38
C ALA A 202 -16.65 -2.44 7.17
N ARG A 203 -16.52 -1.38 6.35
CA ARG A 203 -15.72 -1.40 5.12
C ARG A 203 -14.25 -1.03 5.39
N PRO A 204 -13.28 -1.54 4.59
CA PRO A 204 -11.88 -1.17 4.70
C PRO A 204 -11.65 0.33 4.44
N MET A 205 -10.74 0.95 5.21
CA MET A 205 -10.30 2.33 4.98
C MET A 205 -9.78 2.56 3.55
N ALA A 206 -9.03 1.58 3.01
CA ALA A 206 -8.50 1.66 1.66
C ALA A 206 -9.60 1.71 0.59
N ALA A 207 -10.69 0.96 0.75
CA ALA A 207 -11.84 1.01 -0.15
C ALA A 207 -12.49 2.39 -0.12
N ALA A 208 -12.72 2.95 1.07
CA ALA A 208 -13.26 4.31 1.24
C ALA A 208 -12.34 5.37 0.60
N PHE A 209 -11.02 5.24 0.77
CA PHE A 209 -10.04 6.15 0.20
C PHE A 209 -10.05 6.09 -1.34
N LEU A 210 -9.93 4.90 -1.92
CA LEU A 210 -9.94 4.70 -3.37
C LEU A 210 -11.24 5.17 -4.03
N GLU A 211 -12.37 5.00 -3.36
CA GLU A 211 -13.67 5.49 -3.81
C GLU A 211 -13.72 7.03 -3.82
N SER A 212 -13.18 7.68 -2.79
CA SER A 212 -13.10 9.14 -2.72
C SER A 212 -12.22 9.75 -3.82
N LEU A 213 -11.16 9.06 -4.23
CA LEU A 213 -10.32 9.49 -5.36
C LEU A 213 -11.09 9.51 -6.69
N ARG A 214 -12.14 8.68 -6.82
CA ARG A 214 -13.01 8.63 -8.01
C ARG A 214 -14.13 9.67 -7.98
N ALA A 215 -14.50 10.12 -6.78
CA ALA A 215 -15.50 11.15 -6.60
C ALA A 215 -14.95 12.54 -6.96
N ALA A 216 -15.79 13.40 -7.50
CA ALA A 216 -15.41 14.79 -7.75
C ALA A 216 -15.03 15.48 -6.43
N GLY A 217 -13.78 15.95 -6.34
CA GLY A 217 -13.26 16.67 -5.18
C GLY A 217 -12.34 15.88 -4.25
N GLY A 218 -12.13 14.57 -4.45
CA GLY A 218 -11.11 13.80 -3.73
C GLY A 218 -11.22 13.79 -2.19
N ALA A 219 -12.40 14.13 -1.63
CA ALA A 219 -12.63 14.19 -0.20
C ALA A 219 -13.32 12.92 0.31
N GLY A 220 -12.94 12.46 1.50
CA GLY A 220 -13.54 11.30 2.14
C GLY A 220 -13.32 11.27 3.65
N ALA A 221 -13.99 10.35 4.28
CA ALA A 221 -13.86 10.06 5.71
C ALA A 221 -14.05 8.58 5.97
N TRP A 222 -13.50 8.13 7.11
CA TRP A 222 -13.65 6.75 7.57
C TRP A 222 -13.44 6.69 9.09
N LYS A 223 -14.11 5.75 9.75
CA LYS A 223 -14.01 5.54 11.20
C LYS A 223 -13.59 4.10 11.49
N GLY A 224 -12.59 3.93 12.34
CA GLY A 224 -12.12 2.63 12.78
C GLY A 224 -10.76 2.71 13.46
N GLY A 225 -10.34 1.62 14.10
CA GLY A 225 -9.09 1.57 14.84
C GLY A 225 -8.99 2.60 15.97
N GLY A 226 -10.11 3.03 16.53
CA GLY A 226 -10.18 4.05 17.59
C GLY A 226 -10.13 5.51 17.10
N GLN A 227 -10.18 5.77 15.79
CA GLN A 227 -10.09 7.10 15.19
C GLN A 227 -11.20 7.36 14.16
N ALA A 228 -11.58 8.64 14.02
CA ALA A 228 -12.25 9.17 12.86
C ALA A 228 -11.22 9.87 11.98
N TRP A 229 -11.11 9.41 10.74
CA TRP A 229 -10.20 9.92 9.73
C TRP A 229 -10.95 10.73 8.71
N SER A 230 -10.36 11.82 8.26
CA SER A 230 -10.86 12.56 7.10
C SER A 230 -9.70 13.00 6.20
N TRP A 231 -9.96 13.07 4.90
CA TRP A 231 -8.94 13.45 3.92
C TRP A 231 -9.54 14.26 2.77
N HIS A 232 -8.65 14.99 2.12
CA HIS A 232 -8.95 15.74 0.91
C HIS A 232 -7.69 15.80 0.03
N VAL A 233 -7.86 15.40 -1.23
CA VAL A 233 -6.81 15.51 -2.26
C VAL A 233 -7.15 16.70 -3.15
N ALA A 234 -6.26 17.69 -3.23
CA ALA A 234 -6.45 18.93 -3.97
C ALA A 234 -5.28 19.20 -4.94
#